data_54df462f05cc89c867d51fda208cc8c1
#
_entry.id   54df462f05cc89c867d51fda208cc8c1
#
_cell.length_a   1.000
_cell.length_b   1.000
_cell.length_c   1.000
_cell.angle_alpha   90.00
_cell.angle_beta   90.00
_cell.angle_gamma   90.00
#
_symmetry.space_group_name_H-M   'P 1'
#
loop_
_entity.id
_entity.type
_entity.pdbx_description
1 polymer ?
#
loop_
_entity_poly.entity_id
_entity_poly.type
_entity_poly.pdbx_seq_one_letter_code
_entity_poly.pdbx_strand_id
1 'polypeptide(L)'
;LFSYDTTGEARRMDRADRQPGFRRMRRQGRGVGSLGGWAVGGQLRELPADLAWHLPKAADLVLSMHYHPSGKPDRDQSSIGLYFTDQPPRTAFAGVQLPPAFGALSGVDIPAGNKAYKVTDSFTLPIAVEAFAISAHAHYLGKHLQMTATLPTGKQLNLLDIPDWDFSWQEQYQFKDFIKLPKGTR
;
A
#
# COMPACT_ATOMS: atom_id res chain seq x y z
N LEU A 1 8.35 -0.04 -3.28
CA LEU A 1 7.16 0.66 -3.78
C LEU A 1 7.45 1.25 -5.14
N PHE A 2 6.48 1.15 -6.04
CA PHE A 2 6.51 1.71 -7.38
C PHE A 2 5.57 2.89 -7.46
N SER A 3 6.02 3.97 -8.07
CA SER A 3 5.21 5.14 -8.33
C SER A 3 5.60 5.76 -9.67
N TYR A 4 4.78 6.69 -10.14
CA TYR A 4 5.11 7.51 -11.28
C TYR A 4 5.14 8.99 -10.91
N ASP A 5 5.91 9.77 -11.66
CA ASP A 5 5.99 11.22 -11.53
C ASP A 5 5.83 11.87 -12.92
N THR A 6 4.84 12.74 -13.07
CA THR A 6 4.62 13.55 -14.28
C THR A 6 5.12 14.98 -14.13
N THR A 7 5.66 15.35 -12.96
CA THR A 7 6.15 16.71 -12.65
C THR A 7 7.61 16.93 -13.02
N GLY A 8 8.36 15.82 -13.21
CA GLY A 8 9.81 15.84 -13.40
C GLY A 8 10.59 16.15 -12.12
N GLU A 9 9.94 16.14 -10.95
CA GLU A 9 10.61 16.36 -9.67
C GLU A 9 11.60 15.24 -9.36
N ALA A 10 11.20 13.99 -9.57
CA ALA A 10 12.07 12.83 -9.37
C ALA A 10 13.36 12.96 -10.17
N ARG A 11 13.24 13.30 -11.46
CA ARG A 11 14.39 13.49 -12.36
C ARG A 11 15.28 14.65 -11.94
N ARG A 12 14.71 15.75 -11.42
CA ARG A 12 15.49 16.88 -10.89
C ARG A 12 16.26 16.49 -9.63
N MET A 13 15.63 15.73 -8.73
CA MET A 13 16.25 15.26 -7.49
C MET A 13 17.39 14.29 -7.79
N ASP A 14 17.19 13.36 -8.70
CA ASP A 14 18.20 12.39 -9.12
C ASP A 14 19.44 13.10 -9.72
N ARG A 15 19.23 14.08 -10.61
CA ARG A 15 20.34 14.87 -11.19
C ARG A 15 21.06 15.75 -10.17
N ALA A 16 20.40 16.15 -9.09
CA ALA A 16 21.00 16.98 -8.05
C ALA A 16 21.78 16.16 -7.02
N ASP A 17 21.52 14.87 -6.91
CA ASP A 17 22.28 13.98 -6.04
C ASP A 17 23.57 13.53 -6.73
N ARG A 18 24.66 13.43 -5.97
CA ARG A 18 25.96 12.96 -6.49
C ARG A 18 26.04 11.44 -6.61
N GLN A 19 25.12 10.75 -5.93
CA GLN A 19 25.03 9.30 -5.99
C GLN A 19 23.83 8.88 -6.85
N PRO A 20 23.83 7.68 -7.44
CA PRO A 20 22.65 7.17 -8.14
C PRO A 20 21.42 7.14 -7.24
N GLY A 21 20.34 7.72 -7.73
CA GLY A 21 19.10 7.89 -6.98
C GLY A 21 19.11 9.13 -6.07
N PHE A 22 18.13 9.25 -5.21
CA PHE A 22 17.96 10.39 -4.32
C PHE A 22 17.25 10.01 -3.03
N ARG A 23 17.46 10.79 -1.97
CA ARG A 23 16.78 10.59 -0.69
C ARG A 23 15.52 11.44 -0.61
N ARG A 24 14.37 10.81 -0.35
CA ARG A 24 13.08 11.44 -0.08
C ARG A 24 12.46 12.23 -1.23
N MET A 25 11.47 11.64 -1.86
CA MET A 25 10.47 12.35 -2.64
C MET A 25 9.20 12.54 -1.82
N ARG A 26 8.49 13.66 -1.97
CA ARG A 26 7.11 13.80 -1.47
C ARG A 26 6.22 12.84 -2.27
N ARG A 27 5.72 11.79 -1.61
CA ARG A 27 4.90 10.74 -2.24
C ARG A 27 3.48 11.18 -2.60
N GLN A 28 3.08 12.39 -2.22
CA GLN A 28 1.71 12.87 -2.43
C GLN A 28 1.76 14.27 -3.04
N GLY A 29 1.13 14.40 -4.20
CA GLY A 29 1.01 15.64 -4.92
C GLY A 29 0.33 15.43 -6.26
N ARG A 30 -0.09 16.51 -6.92
CA ARG A 30 -0.58 16.42 -8.30
C ARG A 30 0.54 15.88 -9.19
N GLY A 31 0.23 14.85 -9.97
CA GLY A 31 1.16 14.26 -10.94
C GLY A 31 2.01 13.11 -10.40
N VAL A 32 1.85 12.72 -9.14
CA VAL A 32 2.49 11.53 -8.56
C VAL A 32 1.42 10.50 -8.24
N GLY A 33 1.61 9.26 -8.68
CA GLY A 33 0.68 8.17 -8.38
C GLY A 33 1.39 6.86 -8.05
N SER A 34 0.71 5.99 -7.31
CA SER A 34 1.23 4.67 -6.94
C SER A 34 0.91 3.65 -8.04
N LEU A 35 1.84 2.75 -8.29
CA LEU A 35 1.68 1.58 -9.15
C LEU A 35 1.79 0.27 -8.35
N GLY A 36 1.75 0.36 -7.01
CA GLY A 36 1.85 -0.78 -6.14
C GLY A 36 3.21 -0.94 -5.47
N GLY A 37 3.49 -2.13 -4.99
CA GLY A 37 4.73 -2.44 -4.30
C GLY A 37 4.94 -3.93 -4.12
N TRP A 38 6.13 -4.25 -3.68
CA TRP A 38 6.51 -5.59 -3.28
C TRP A 38 7.22 -5.51 -1.93
N ALA A 39 7.04 -6.51 -1.10
CA ALA A 39 7.79 -6.71 0.12
C ALA A 39 8.25 -8.17 0.20
N VAL A 40 9.19 -8.47 1.08
CA VAL A 40 9.69 -9.84 1.30
C VAL A 40 8.52 -10.78 1.60
N GLY A 41 8.52 -11.94 0.97
CA GLY A 41 7.42 -12.92 1.05
C GLY A 41 6.28 -12.67 0.03
N GLY A 42 6.18 -11.46 -0.54
CA GLY A 42 5.12 -11.10 -1.47
C GLY A 42 5.22 -11.85 -2.79
N GLN A 43 4.08 -12.36 -3.26
CA GLN A 43 3.94 -13.05 -4.54
C GLN A 43 3.60 -12.06 -5.66
N LEU A 44 4.03 -12.35 -6.88
CA LEU A 44 3.54 -11.63 -8.05
C LEU A 44 2.04 -11.91 -8.21
N ARG A 45 1.25 -10.85 -8.27
CA ARG A 45 -0.20 -10.95 -8.47
C ARG A 45 -0.64 -10.05 -9.59
N GLU A 46 -1.37 -10.64 -10.51
CA GLU A 46 -2.05 -9.87 -11.54
C GLU A 46 -3.28 -9.19 -10.95
N LEU A 47 -3.59 -7.99 -11.44
CA LEU A 47 -4.86 -7.37 -11.12
C LEU A 47 -6.00 -8.18 -11.76
N PRO A 48 -7.18 -8.21 -11.15
CA PRO A 48 -8.37 -8.77 -11.79
C PRO A 48 -8.57 -8.17 -13.18
N ALA A 49 -9.08 -8.96 -14.12
CA ALA A 49 -9.11 -8.67 -15.56
C ALA A 49 -9.73 -7.31 -15.95
N ASP A 50 -10.60 -6.77 -15.10
CA ASP A 50 -11.29 -5.49 -15.35
C ASP A 50 -10.58 -4.29 -14.71
N LEU A 51 -9.44 -4.50 -14.04
CA LEU A 51 -8.68 -3.47 -13.34
C LEU A 51 -7.31 -3.26 -13.98
N ALA A 52 -6.89 -2.01 -14.07
CA ALA A 52 -5.55 -1.65 -14.48
C ALA A 52 -5.07 -0.38 -13.78
N TRP A 53 -3.77 -0.29 -13.54
CA TRP A 53 -3.14 0.95 -13.13
C TRP A 53 -3.06 1.89 -14.32
N HIS A 54 -3.48 3.13 -14.13
CA HIS A 54 -3.24 4.16 -15.12
C HIS A 54 -1.79 4.65 -15.03
N LEU A 55 -1.00 4.42 -16.07
CA LEU A 55 0.32 4.98 -16.23
C LEU A 55 0.26 6.15 -17.23
N PRO A 56 0.43 7.40 -16.78
CA PRO A 56 0.39 8.55 -17.67
C PRO A 56 1.52 8.50 -18.70
N LYS A 57 1.23 9.00 -19.91
CA LYS A 57 2.25 9.13 -20.96
C LYS A 57 3.36 10.07 -20.50
N ALA A 58 4.60 9.72 -20.83
CA ALA A 58 5.81 10.46 -20.50
C ALA A 58 6.07 10.69 -18.99
N ALA A 59 5.50 9.82 -18.13
CA ALA A 59 5.81 9.81 -16.72
C ALA A 59 7.19 9.18 -16.44
N ASP A 60 7.87 9.68 -15.44
CA ASP A 60 9.04 9.01 -14.85
C ASP A 60 8.57 7.89 -13.92
N LEU A 61 9.23 6.75 -13.95
CA LEU A 61 9.04 5.69 -12.97
C LEU A 61 9.98 5.88 -11.79
N VAL A 62 9.43 5.80 -10.59
CA VAL A 62 10.16 5.99 -9.35
C VAL A 62 10.10 4.73 -8.52
N LEU A 63 11.26 4.12 -8.28
CA LEU A 63 11.42 2.97 -7.41
C LEU A 63 11.90 3.44 -6.03
N SER A 64 11.07 3.23 -5.01
CA SER A 64 11.45 3.50 -3.62
C SER A 64 11.90 2.20 -2.95
N MET A 65 13.19 2.11 -2.65
CA MET A 65 13.82 0.95 -2.03
C MET A 65 14.02 1.17 -0.53
N HIS A 66 13.79 0.12 0.23
CA HIS A 66 14.12 0.03 1.66
C HIS A 66 15.02 -1.17 1.86
N TYR A 67 16.22 -0.94 2.34
CA TYR A 67 17.21 -1.98 2.59
C TYR A 67 17.37 -2.24 4.07
N HIS A 68 17.57 -3.50 4.41
CA HIS A 68 18.07 -3.89 5.72
C HIS A 68 19.60 -4.03 5.64
N PRO A 69 20.39 -3.25 6.42
CA PRO A 69 21.83 -3.33 6.38
C PRO A 69 22.36 -4.71 6.73
N SER A 70 23.21 -5.27 5.88
CA SER A 70 23.87 -6.56 6.09
C SER A 70 25.16 -6.47 6.91
N GLY A 71 25.62 -5.25 7.26
CA GLY A 71 26.89 -5.00 7.94
C GLY A 71 28.11 -5.01 7.02
N LYS A 72 27.95 -5.21 5.74
CA LYS A 72 29.00 -5.21 4.71
C LYS A 72 28.56 -4.43 3.47
N PRO A 73 29.50 -3.97 2.63
CA PRO A 73 29.15 -3.43 1.32
C PRO A 73 28.42 -4.46 0.47
N ASP A 74 27.30 -4.06 -0.12
CA ASP A 74 26.49 -4.91 -0.97
C ASP A 74 26.05 -4.15 -2.22
N ARG A 75 25.55 -4.85 -3.24
CA ARG A 75 25.05 -4.28 -4.49
C ARG A 75 23.68 -4.83 -4.81
N ASP A 76 22.82 -3.99 -5.31
CA ASP A 76 21.50 -4.37 -5.79
C ASP A 76 21.31 -3.90 -7.24
N GLN A 77 20.63 -4.72 -8.02
CA GLN A 77 20.21 -4.42 -9.38
C GLN A 77 18.79 -4.96 -9.58
N SER A 78 17.81 -4.17 -9.18
CA SER A 78 16.41 -4.53 -9.29
C SER A 78 15.88 -4.29 -10.70
N SER A 79 14.95 -5.13 -11.14
CA SER A 79 14.22 -5.00 -12.40
C SER A 79 12.73 -4.87 -12.14
N ILE A 80 12.04 -4.10 -12.99
CA ILE A 80 10.58 -3.91 -12.94
C ILE A 80 10.01 -4.42 -14.25
N GLY A 81 9.09 -5.38 -14.15
CA GLY A 81 8.27 -5.83 -15.28
C GLY A 81 6.95 -5.06 -15.31
N LEU A 82 6.59 -4.51 -16.46
CA LEU A 82 5.30 -3.88 -16.71
C LEU A 82 4.53 -4.69 -17.73
N TYR A 83 3.34 -5.13 -17.36
CA TYR A 83 2.41 -5.80 -18.26
C TYR A 83 1.33 -4.80 -18.66
N PHE A 84 1.26 -4.49 -19.94
CA PHE A 84 0.28 -3.56 -20.47
C PHE A 84 -0.96 -4.30 -20.97
N THR A 85 -2.10 -3.62 -20.90
CA THR A 85 -3.34 -4.08 -21.52
C THR A 85 -3.79 -3.09 -22.59
N ASP A 86 -4.30 -3.62 -23.70
CA ASP A 86 -4.92 -2.84 -24.76
C ASP A 86 -6.40 -2.54 -24.47
N GLN A 87 -6.95 -3.18 -23.44
CA GLN A 87 -8.33 -2.96 -23.03
C GLN A 87 -8.38 -1.89 -21.94
N PRO A 88 -9.18 -0.83 -22.12
CA PRO A 88 -9.36 0.15 -21.05
C PRO A 88 -10.00 -0.53 -19.83
N PRO A 89 -9.56 -0.20 -18.61
CA PRO A 89 -10.19 -0.75 -17.40
C PRO A 89 -11.65 -0.29 -17.34
N ARG A 90 -12.53 -1.21 -16.97
CA ARG A 90 -13.98 -0.91 -16.83
C ARG A 90 -14.27 -0.08 -15.60
N THR A 91 -13.42 -0.19 -14.58
CA THR A 91 -13.65 0.44 -13.27
C THR A 91 -12.34 1.00 -12.74
N ALA A 92 -12.40 2.20 -12.19
CA ALA A 92 -11.31 2.75 -11.39
C ALA A 92 -11.32 2.13 -10.00
N PHE A 93 -10.14 1.98 -9.40
CA PHE A 93 -10.01 1.53 -8.02
C PHE A 93 -9.12 2.49 -7.22
N ALA A 94 -9.31 2.47 -5.91
CA ALA A 94 -8.53 3.27 -4.96
C ALA A 94 -8.30 2.48 -3.69
N GLY A 95 -7.21 2.80 -2.98
CA GLY A 95 -6.95 2.25 -1.66
C GLY A 95 -7.55 3.13 -0.56
N VAL A 96 -8.12 2.50 0.46
CA VAL A 96 -8.46 3.13 1.73
C VAL A 96 -7.48 2.63 2.76
N GLN A 97 -6.76 3.56 3.41
CA GLN A 97 -5.79 3.25 4.46
C GLN A 97 -6.35 3.67 5.82
N LEU A 98 -6.25 2.79 6.80
CA LEU A 98 -6.63 3.04 8.19
C LEU A 98 -5.49 2.62 9.13
N PRO A 99 -5.06 3.51 10.03
CA PRO A 99 -5.35 4.94 10.06
C PRO A 99 -4.79 5.67 8.83
N PRO A 100 -5.30 6.87 8.49
CA PRO A 100 -4.93 7.59 7.27
C PRO A 100 -3.51 8.18 7.29
N ALA A 101 -2.86 8.20 8.44
CA ALA A 101 -1.51 8.72 8.61
C ALA A 101 -0.61 7.74 9.37
N PHE A 102 0.69 7.79 9.08
CA PHE A 102 1.73 7.01 9.77
C PHE A 102 2.74 7.91 10.49
N GLY A 103 3.51 7.30 11.40
CA GLY A 103 4.57 7.97 12.15
C GLY A 103 4.04 9.01 13.12
N ALA A 104 4.77 10.10 13.33
CA ALA A 104 4.44 11.14 14.30
C ALA A 104 3.06 11.80 14.09
N LEU A 105 2.52 11.74 12.87
CA LEU A 105 1.21 12.33 12.53
C LEU A 105 0.04 11.36 12.76
N SER A 106 0.31 10.11 13.10
CA SER A 106 -0.74 9.10 13.34
C SER A 106 -1.43 9.23 14.67
N GLY A 107 -0.87 10.00 15.60
CA GLY A 107 -1.33 10.06 16.99
C GLY A 107 -1.07 8.78 17.80
N VAL A 108 -0.30 7.84 17.23
CA VAL A 108 0.08 6.61 17.93
C VAL A 108 1.25 6.90 18.86
N ASP A 109 1.00 6.84 20.15
CA ASP A 109 2.01 6.94 21.21
C ASP A 109 1.90 5.70 22.10
N ILE A 110 2.87 4.79 21.96
CA ILE A 110 2.87 3.52 22.69
C ILE A 110 3.66 3.68 23.97
N PRO A 111 3.00 3.71 25.15
CA PRO A 111 3.70 3.85 26.42
C PRO A 111 4.66 2.69 26.67
N ALA A 112 5.83 2.98 27.22
CA ALA A 112 6.80 1.97 27.60
C ALA A 112 6.18 0.95 28.56
N GLY A 113 6.42 -0.34 28.31
CA GLY A 113 5.89 -1.44 29.13
C GLY A 113 4.43 -1.83 28.84
N ASN A 114 3.70 -1.10 28.01
CA ASN A 114 2.33 -1.48 27.63
C ASN A 114 2.33 -2.61 26.60
N LYS A 115 2.06 -3.82 27.04
CA LYS A 115 2.03 -5.03 26.19
C LYS A 115 0.72 -5.24 25.43
N ALA A 116 -0.32 -4.47 25.75
CA ALA A 116 -1.67 -4.62 25.20
C ALA A 116 -2.19 -3.34 24.56
N TYR A 117 -1.30 -2.48 24.07
CA TYR A 117 -1.68 -1.25 23.39
C TYR A 117 -2.45 -1.56 22.10
N LYS A 118 -3.60 -0.91 21.94
CA LYS A 118 -4.46 -1.08 20.75
C LYS A 118 -4.54 0.21 19.97
N VAL A 119 -4.34 0.12 18.67
CA VAL A 119 -4.62 1.17 17.70
C VAL A 119 -5.90 0.77 16.97
N THR A 120 -6.89 1.62 16.96
CA THR A 120 -8.15 1.38 16.26
C THR A 120 -8.54 2.62 15.47
N ASP A 121 -9.08 2.39 14.30
CA ASP A 121 -9.64 3.45 13.46
C ASP A 121 -10.81 2.91 12.66
N SER A 122 -11.62 3.78 12.09
CA SER A 122 -12.76 3.37 11.28
C SER A 122 -13.12 4.42 10.25
N PHE A 123 -13.65 3.95 9.13
CA PHE A 123 -14.11 4.77 8.03
C PHE A 123 -15.49 4.28 7.58
N THR A 124 -16.41 5.20 7.33
CA THR A 124 -17.72 4.86 6.78
C THR A 124 -17.72 5.14 5.27
N LEU A 125 -18.01 4.14 4.47
CA LEU A 125 -18.03 4.24 3.02
C LEU A 125 -19.11 5.23 2.54
N PRO A 126 -18.74 6.30 1.83
CA PRO A 126 -19.69 7.29 1.32
C PRO A 126 -20.47 6.79 0.10
N ILE A 127 -19.99 5.76 -0.58
CA ILE A 127 -20.58 5.10 -1.74
C ILE A 127 -20.50 3.58 -1.58
N ALA A 128 -21.26 2.84 -2.37
CA ALA A 128 -21.06 1.40 -2.48
C ALA A 128 -19.78 1.10 -3.26
N VAL A 129 -19.03 0.10 -2.81
CA VAL A 129 -17.79 -0.37 -3.45
C VAL A 129 -17.72 -1.88 -3.49
N GLU A 130 -16.82 -2.40 -4.30
CA GLU A 130 -16.43 -3.80 -4.31
C GLU A 130 -14.94 -3.89 -3.92
N ALA A 131 -14.65 -4.55 -2.80
CA ALA A 131 -13.29 -4.77 -2.35
C ALA A 131 -12.71 -6.01 -3.05
N PHE A 132 -11.53 -5.87 -3.66
CA PHE A 132 -10.85 -6.98 -4.34
C PHE A 132 -9.57 -7.42 -3.65
N ALA A 133 -8.97 -6.56 -2.84
CA ALA A 133 -7.73 -6.87 -2.13
C ALA A 133 -7.65 -6.15 -0.78
N ILE A 134 -6.82 -6.69 0.09
CA ILE A 134 -6.54 -6.14 1.41
C ILE A 134 -5.09 -6.43 1.79
N SER A 135 -4.48 -5.53 2.53
CA SER A 135 -3.16 -5.74 3.14
C SER A 135 -3.12 -5.12 4.52
N ALA A 136 -2.21 -5.59 5.34
CA ALA A 136 -1.88 -4.98 6.61
C ALA A 136 -0.39 -4.63 6.66
N HIS A 137 -0.04 -3.66 7.50
CA HIS A 137 1.35 -3.30 7.75
C HIS A 137 1.52 -2.88 9.20
N ALA A 138 2.49 -3.46 9.85
CA ALA A 138 3.02 -3.02 11.13
C ALA A 138 4.53 -3.27 11.15
N HIS A 139 5.23 -2.67 12.12
CA HIS A 139 6.63 -2.99 12.38
C HIS A 139 6.74 -4.08 13.45
N TYR A 140 7.94 -4.26 14.01
CA TYR A 140 8.29 -5.36 14.92
C TYR A 140 7.44 -5.47 16.19
N LEU A 141 6.79 -4.37 16.63
CA LEU A 141 5.90 -4.41 17.80
C LEU A 141 4.48 -4.85 17.46
N GLY A 142 4.15 -4.97 16.17
CA GLY A 142 2.87 -5.52 15.74
C GLY A 142 2.68 -6.94 16.30
N LYS A 143 1.43 -7.25 16.68
CA LYS A 143 1.06 -8.58 17.18
C LYS A 143 -0.13 -9.12 16.41
N HIS A 144 -1.25 -8.46 16.51
CA HIS A 144 -2.49 -8.87 15.89
C HIS A 144 -3.03 -7.72 15.03
N LEU A 145 -3.28 -7.99 13.75
CA LEU A 145 -3.87 -7.03 12.82
C LEU A 145 -5.18 -7.59 12.31
N GLN A 146 -6.25 -6.81 12.49
CA GLN A 146 -7.59 -7.22 12.08
C GLN A 146 -8.32 -6.09 11.37
N MET A 147 -9.07 -6.43 10.33
CA MET A 147 -10.01 -5.52 9.68
C MET A 147 -11.36 -6.20 9.51
N THR A 148 -12.39 -5.50 9.94
CA THR A 148 -13.78 -5.94 9.80
C THR A 148 -14.59 -4.89 9.05
N ALA A 149 -15.66 -5.33 8.38
CA ALA A 149 -16.66 -4.45 7.81
C ALA A 149 -18.02 -4.70 8.47
N THR A 150 -18.60 -3.65 9.03
CA THR A 150 -19.98 -3.70 9.54
C THR A 150 -20.92 -3.10 8.49
N LEU A 151 -21.75 -3.95 7.89
CA LEU A 151 -22.73 -3.53 6.90
C LEU A 151 -23.84 -2.67 7.53
N PRO A 152 -24.59 -1.87 6.73
CA PRO A 152 -25.73 -1.09 7.23
C PRO A 152 -26.81 -1.95 7.90
N THR A 153 -26.85 -3.22 7.59
CA THR A 153 -27.77 -4.21 8.22
C THR A 153 -27.32 -4.64 9.62
N GLY A 154 -26.14 -4.19 10.08
CA GLY A 154 -25.51 -4.66 11.32
C GLY A 154 -24.69 -5.94 11.16
N LYS A 155 -24.75 -6.62 10.01
CA LYS A 155 -23.93 -7.81 9.75
C LYS A 155 -22.45 -7.43 9.72
N GLN A 156 -21.63 -8.16 10.45
CA GLN A 156 -20.18 -8.03 10.43
C GLN A 156 -19.53 -9.05 9.52
N LEU A 157 -18.57 -8.60 8.72
CA LEU A 157 -17.70 -9.42 7.89
C LEU A 157 -16.29 -9.30 8.41
N ASN A 158 -15.58 -10.40 8.58
CA ASN A 158 -14.14 -10.37 8.81
C ASN A 158 -13.43 -10.30 7.45
N LEU A 159 -12.70 -9.21 7.21
CA LEU A 159 -11.99 -9.00 5.94
C LEU A 159 -10.55 -9.47 6.03
N LEU A 160 -9.92 -9.31 7.19
CA LEU A 160 -8.56 -9.75 7.48
C LEU A 160 -8.42 -10.04 8.95
N ASP A 161 -7.72 -11.12 9.28
CA ASP A 161 -7.32 -11.46 10.65
C ASP A 161 -5.95 -12.13 10.62
N ILE A 162 -4.95 -11.44 11.17
CA ILE A 162 -3.57 -11.92 11.30
C ILE A 162 -3.25 -11.93 12.80
N PRO A 163 -3.48 -13.05 13.49
CA PRO A 163 -3.34 -13.14 14.94
C PRO A 163 -1.90 -13.09 15.43
N ASP A 164 -0.95 -13.43 14.56
CA ASP A 164 0.48 -13.42 14.87
C ASP A 164 1.23 -12.75 13.70
N TRP A 165 1.44 -11.43 13.84
CA TRP A 165 2.10 -10.63 12.82
C TRP A 165 3.59 -10.93 12.72
N ASP A 166 4.04 -11.28 11.51
CA ASP A 166 5.45 -11.39 11.15
C ASP A 166 5.85 -10.25 10.21
N PHE A 167 6.77 -9.40 10.64
CA PHE A 167 7.31 -8.31 9.82
C PHE A 167 8.00 -8.80 8.54
N SER A 168 8.53 -10.01 8.55
CA SER A 168 9.17 -10.64 7.38
C SER A 168 8.15 -11.16 6.34
N TRP A 169 6.87 -11.16 6.68
CA TRP A 169 5.78 -11.64 5.85
C TRP A 169 4.73 -10.54 5.64
N GLN A 170 4.96 -9.67 4.68
CA GLN A 170 4.09 -8.53 4.38
C GLN A 170 3.35 -8.75 3.05
N GLU A 171 2.31 -9.54 3.10
CA GLU A 171 1.56 -9.95 1.91
C GLU A 171 0.39 -9.00 1.62
N GLN A 172 0.06 -8.90 0.34
CA GLN A 172 -1.19 -8.31 -0.13
C GLN A 172 -2.12 -9.46 -0.54
N TYR A 173 -3.27 -9.56 0.11
CA TYR A 173 -4.24 -10.62 -0.13
C TYR A 173 -5.29 -10.16 -1.13
N GLN A 174 -5.57 -10.98 -2.14
CA GLN A 174 -6.71 -10.79 -3.03
C GLN A 174 -7.85 -11.69 -2.59
N PHE A 175 -9.06 -11.17 -2.55
CA PHE A 175 -10.24 -11.98 -2.32
C PHE A 175 -10.52 -12.85 -3.54
N LYS A 176 -10.98 -14.08 -3.30
CA LYS A 176 -11.39 -15.00 -4.38
C LYS A 176 -12.51 -14.39 -5.23
N ASP A 177 -13.46 -13.76 -4.56
CA ASP A 177 -14.58 -13.04 -5.17
C ASP A 177 -14.62 -11.62 -4.60
N PHE A 178 -15.03 -10.65 -5.40
CA PHE A 178 -15.16 -9.28 -4.92
C PHE A 178 -16.19 -9.18 -3.81
N ILE A 179 -15.81 -8.55 -2.70
CA ILE A 179 -16.70 -8.36 -1.55
C ILE A 179 -17.51 -7.08 -1.75
N LYS A 180 -18.82 -7.23 -1.89
CA LYS A 180 -19.74 -6.10 -2.03
C LYS A 180 -19.94 -5.40 -0.68
N LEU A 181 -19.58 -4.15 -0.63
CA LEU A 181 -19.71 -3.29 0.54
C LEU A 181 -20.64 -2.13 0.20
N PRO A 182 -21.90 -2.15 0.64
CA PRO A 182 -22.86 -1.09 0.40
C PRO A 182 -22.42 0.26 0.99
N LYS A 183 -22.95 1.37 0.44
CA LYS A 183 -22.83 2.69 1.08
C LYS A 183 -23.27 2.61 2.55
N GLY A 184 -22.53 3.26 3.44
CA GLY A 184 -22.77 3.23 4.89
C GLY A 184 -22.11 2.06 5.61
N THR A 185 -21.40 1.15 4.91
CA THR A 185 -20.55 0.15 5.56
C THR A 185 -19.42 0.83 6.31
N ARG A 186 -19.18 0.41 7.55
CA ARG A 186 -18.13 0.92 8.41
C ARG A 186 -17.04 -0.12 8.62
#